data_b03f74a4cd714a9d8d5def606776886d
#
_entry.id   b03f74a4cd714a9d8d5def606776886d
#
_cell.length_a   1.000
_cell.length_b   1.000
_cell.length_c   1.000
_cell.angle_alpha   90.00
_cell.angle_beta   90.00
_cell.angle_gamma   90.00
#
_symmetry.space_group_name_H-M   'P 1'
#
loop_
_entity.id
_entity.type
_entity.pdbx_description
1 polymer ?
#
loop_
_entity_poly.entity_id
_entity_poly.type
_entity_poly.pdbx_seq_one_letter_code
_entity_poly.pdbx_strand_id
1 'polypeptide(L)'
;MAVVKLSVVQLAGGTPDQIGQAVALAIKNLLGLACDPVAGLVEVPCVKRNGFEAVHAMLAADMAMAGVKSVIPVDEVIEAMNQIGRMMPTSLKETSEAGLAVTKTGKELTAKIFAV
;
A
#
# COMPACT_ATOMS: atom_id res chain seq x y z
N MET A 1 7.51 2.31 -1.69
CA MET A 1 6.85 1.08 -2.20
C MET A 1 6.98 0.86 -3.70
N ALA A 2 6.70 1.82 -4.58
CA ALA A 2 6.95 1.66 -6.03
C ALA A 2 8.43 1.34 -6.33
N VAL A 3 9.37 1.97 -5.65
CA VAL A 3 10.81 1.77 -5.82
C VAL A 3 11.24 0.32 -5.56
N VAL A 4 10.69 -0.35 -4.55
CA VAL A 4 11.02 -1.77 -4.24
C VAL A 4 10.60 -2.69 -5.39
N LYS A 5 9.44 -2.44 -5.99
CA LYS A 5 8.91 -3.22 -7.12
C LYS A 5 9.75 -3.07 -8.39
N LEU A 6 10.19 -1.85 -8.67
CA LEU A 6 11.13 -1.54 -9.74
C LEU A 6 12.44 -2.30 -9.55
N SER A 7 12.98 -2.25 -8.34
CA SER A 7 14.26 -2.86 -8.01
C SER A 7 14.24 -4.39 -8.12
N VAL A 8 13.17 -5.08 -7.69
CA VAL A 8 13.09 -6.54 -7.73
C VAL A 8 13.12 -7.06 -9.17
N VAL A 9 12.28 -6.49 -10.06
CA VAL A 9 12.26 -6.89 -11.48
C VAL A 9 13.59 -6.59 -12.17
N GLN A 10 14.15 -5.41 -11.90
CA GLN A 10 15.43 -5.00 -12.48
C GLN A 10 16.58 -5.91 -12.02
N LEU A 11 16.65 -6.24 -10.74
CA LEU A 11 17.66 -7.16 -10.20
C LEU A 11 17.52 -8.58 -10.77
N ALA A 12 16.28 -9.00 -11.08
CA ALA A 12 16.01 -10.27 -11.74
C ALA A 12 16.28 -10.26 -13.26
N GLY A 13 16.79 -9.15 -13.82
CA GLY A 13 17.10 -9.02 -15.25
C GLY A 13 15.86 -8.77 -16.13
N GLY A 14 14.76 -8.30 -15.56
CA GLY A 14 13.53 -8.00 -16.30
C GLY A 14 13.63 -6.75 -17.16
N THR A 15 12.74 -6.69 -18.16
CA THR A 15 12.66 -5.59 -19.12
C THR A 15 11.90 -4.38 -18.53
N PRO A 16 12.02 -3.18 -19.12
CA PRO A 16 11.22 -2.01 -18.73
C PRO A 16 9.71 -2.27 -18.81
N ASP A 17 9.22 -3.05 -19.78
CA ASP A 17 7.81 -3.44 -19.85
C ASP A 17 7.41 -4.29 -18.63
N GLN A 18 8.19 -5.28 -18.28
CA GLN A 18 7.94 -6.12 -17.09
C GLN A 18 7.96 -5.30 -15.80
N ILE A 19 8.81 -4.30 -15.70
CA ILE A 19 8.80 -3.33 -14.59
C ILE A 19 7.46 -2.62 -14.52
N GLY A 20 6.97 -2.07 -15.63
CA GLY A 20 5.67 -1.42 -15.72
C GLY A 20 4.52 -2.35 -15.33
N GLN A 21 4.54 -3.60 -15.81
CA GLN A 21 3.55 -4.63 -15.45
C GLN A 21 3.56 -4.92 -13.95
N ALA A 22 4.73 -5.11 -13.34
CA ALA A 22 4.84 -5.37 -11.90
C ALA A 22 4.29 -4.22 -11.06
N VAL A 23 4.61 -2.97 -11.44
CA VAL A 23 4.08 -1.78 -10.76
C VAL A 23 2.56 -1.73 -10.87
N ALA A 24 2.00 -1.92 -12.07
CA ALA A 24 0.57 -1.89 -12.29
C ALA A 24 -0.17 -3.02 -11.54
N LEU A 25 0.36 -4.25 -11.58
CA LEU A 25 -0.19 -5.40 -10.85
C LEU A 25 -0.23 -5.14 -9.35
N ALA A 26 0.83 -4.55 -8.81
CA ALA A 26 0.92 -4.29 -7.39
C ALA A 26 0.03 -3.12 -6.95
N ILE A 27 0.03 -1.99 -7.67
CA ILE A 27 -0.77 -0.80 -7.29
C ILE A 27 -2.27 -1.13 -7.28
N LYS A 28 -2.77 -1.95 -8.21
CA LYS A 28 -4.19 -2.33 -8.25
C LYS A 28 -4.72 -2.91 -6.93
N ASN A 29 -3.88 -3.62 -6.19
CA ASN A 29 -4.26 -4.19 -4.89
C ASN A 29 -4.18 -3.19 -3.72
N LEU A 30 -3.67 -1.99 -3.98
CA LEU A 30 -3.48 -0.94 -2.98
C LEU A 30 -4.48 0.22 -3.13
N LEU A 31 -5.37 0.15 -4.11
CA LEU A 31 -6.35 1.20 -4.36
C LEU A 31 -7.32 1.33 -3.18
N GLY A 32 -7.41 2.53 -2.63
CA GLY A 32 -8.36 2.83 -1.55
C GLY A 32 -7.99 2.26 -0.17
N LEU A 33 -6.76 1.82 0.05
CA LEU A 33 -6.32 1.41 1.38
C LEU A 33 -6.30 2.60 2.35
N ALA A 34 -6.97 2.40 3.49
CA ALA A 34 -6.97 3.38 4.55
C ALA A 34 -5.60 3.49 5.23
N CYS A 35 -5.25 4.71 5.66
CA CYS A 35 -4.14 4.97 6.56
C CYS A 35 -4.71 5.51 7.87
N ASP A 36 -4.84 4.63 8.86
CA ASP A 36 -5.61 4.81 10.10
C ASP A 36 -4.79 4.44 11.35
N PRO A 37 -3.64 5.08 11.59
CA PRO A 37 -2.72 4.73 12.65
C PRO A 37 -3.36 4.92 14.03
N VAL A 38 -3.25 3.89 14.89
CA VAL A 38 -3.71 3.96 16.28
C VAL A 38 -2.81 4.90 17.07
N ALA A 39 -3.41 5.84 17.78
CA ALA A 39 -2.70 6.89 18.52
C ALA A 39 -1.79 7.79 17.66
N GLY A 40 -1.95 7.78 16.34
CA GLY A 40 -1.05 8.46 15.40
C GLY A 40 0.31 7.78 15.22
N LEU A 41 0.47 6.55 15.75
CA LEU A 41 1.74 5.83 15.76
C LEU A 41 1.75 4.71 14.71
N VAL A 42 2.93 4.50 14.10
CA VAL A 42 3.09 3.55 12.99
C VAL A 42 3.11 2.08 13.40
N GLU A 43 3.23 1.78 14.69
CA GLU A 43 3.27 0.41 15.22
C GLU A 43 2.00 -0.38 14.90
N VAL A 44 0.85 0.30 14.86
CA VAL A 44 -0.42 -0.31 14.52
C VAL A 44 -1.20 0.60 13.57
N PRO A 45 -1.39 0.20 12.32
CA PRO A 45 -0.98 -1.07 11.68
C PRO A 45 0.21 -0.94 10.72
N CYS A 46 0.80 0.25 10.53
CA CYS A 46 1.62 0.61 9.36
C CYS A 46 2.86 -0.28 9.21
N VAL A 47 3.56 -0.59 10.31
CA VAL A 47 4.75 -1.47 10.27
C VAL A 47 4.40 -2.85 9.70
N LYS A 48 3.28 -3.45 10.14
CA LYS A 48 2.82 -4.76 9.64
C LYS A 48 2.36 -4.67 8.20
N ARG A 49 1.61 -3.63 7.84
CA ARG A 49 1.21 -3.39 6.44
C ARG A 49 2.42 -3.28 5.52
N ASN A 50 3.45 -2.53 5.91
CA ASN A 50 4.69 -2.43 5.12
C ASN A 50 5.38 -3.79 4.93
N GLY A 51 5.37 -4.65 5.96
CA GLY A 51 5.89 -6.01 5.84
C GLY A 51 5.13 -6.85 4.81
N PHE A 52 3.79 -6.84 4.84
CA PHE A 52 2.96 -7.50 3.84
C PHE A 52 3.18 -6.94 2.44
N GLU A 53 3.32 -5.61 2.32
CA GLU A 53 3.54 -4.97 1.03
C GLU A 53 4.91 -5.27 0.42
N ALA A 54 5.91 -5.57 1.23
CA ALA A 54 7.21 -6.04 0.74
C ALA A 54 7.06 -7.40 0.03
N VAL A 55 6.34 -8.35 0.63
CA VAL A 55 6.04 -9.66 0.02
C VAL A 55 5.16 -9.51 -1.21
N HIS A 56 4.14 -8.64 -1.14
CA HIS A 56 3.29 -8.32 -2.29
C HIS A 56 4.08 -7.75 -3.47
N ALA A 57 5.11 -6.94 -3.20
CA ALA A 57 6.00 -6.42 -4.25
C ALA A 57 6.78 -7.54 -4.96
N MET A 58 7.26 -8.54 -4.20
CA MET A 58 7.94 -9.71 -4.77
C MET A 58 7.00 -10.53 -5.63
N LEU A 59 5.78 -10.83 -5.15
CA LEU A 59 4.77 -11.56 -5.91
C LEU A 59 4.41 -10.86 -7.22
N ALA A 60 4.21 -9.54 -7.20
CA ALA A 60 3.93 -8.78 -8.40
C ALA A 60 5.09 -8.81 -9.41
N ALA A 61 6.34 -8.81 -8.93
CA ALA A 61 7.52 -8.97 -9.78
C ALA A 61 7.55 -10.37 -10.41
N ASP A 62 7.34 -11.42 -9.64
CA ASP A 62 7.31 -12.80 -10.13
C ASP A 62 6.21 -13.00 -11.20
N MET A 63 5.01 -12.45 -10.97
CA MET A 63 3.92 -12.47 -11.94
C MET A 63 4.33 -11.77 -13.26
N ALA A 64 4.93 -10.59 -13.18
CA ALA A 64 5.37 -9.86 -14.36
C ALA A 64 6.51 -10.58 -15.11
N MET A 65 7.47 -11.16 -14.37
CA MET A 65 8.54 -11.97 -14.95
C MET A 65 8.01 -13.24 -15.62
N ALA A 66 6.95 -13.83 -15.08
CA ALA A 66 6.24 -14.96 -15.69
C ALA A 66 5.35 -14.56 -16.88
N GLY A 67 5.32 -13.30 -17.28
CA GLY A 67 4.57 -12.80 -18.43
C GLY A 67 3.10 -12.43 -18.15
N VAL A 68 2.68 -12.37 -16.88
CA VAL A 68 1.33 -11.91 -16.53
C VAL A 68 1.20 -10.42 -16.82
N LYS A 69 0.16 -10.07 -17.58
CA LYS A 69 -0.13 -8.69 -17.97
C LYS A 69 -1.14 -8.02 -17.02
N SER A 70 -0.91 -6.76 -16.73
CA SER A 70 -1.85 -5.94 -15.95
C SER A 70 -3.16 -5.67 -16.69
N VAL A 71 -3.17 -5.70 -18.01
CA VAL A 71 -4.23 -5.25 -18.93
C VAL A 71 -4.43 -3.73 -18.87
N ILE A 72 -4.60 -3.16 -17.67
CA ILE A 72 -4.63 -1.70 -17.51
C ILE A 72 -3.18 -1.19 -17.42
N PRO A 73 -2.76 -0.24 -18.28
CA PRO A 73 -1.43 0.34 -18.26
C PRO A 73 -1.07 0.99 -16.93
N VAL A 74 0.22 1.03 -16.62
CA VAL A 74 0.71 1.55 -15.34
C VAL A 74 0.29 2.99 -15.08
N ASP A 75 0.31 3.85 -16.10
CA ASP A 75 -0.05 5.26 -15.97
C ASP A 75 -1.54 5.43 -15.63
N GLU A 76 -2.41 4.61 -16.21
CA GLU A 76 -3.84 4.62 -15.89
C GLU A 76 -4.11 4.07 -14.49
N VAL A 77 -3.35 3.07 -14.04
CA VAL A 77 -3.45 2.56 -12.65
C VAL A 77 -3.00 3.61 -11.63
N ILE A 78 -1.95 4.37 -11.95
CA ILE A 78 -1.48 5.48 -11.10
C ILE A 78 -2.54 6.59 -11.05
N GLU A 79 -3.15 6.95 -12.18
CA GLU A 79 -4.21 7.95 -12.21
C GLU A 79 -5.46 7.49 -11.46
N ALA A 80 -5.85 6.22 -11.58
CA ALA A 80 -6.93 5.64 -10.79
C ALA A 80 -6.65 5.72 -9.29
N MET A 81 -5.40 5.45 -8.86
CA MET A 81 -4.99 5.60 -7.46
C MET A 81 -5.12 7.06 -7.01
N ASN A 82 -4.68 8.02 -7.82
CA ASN A 82 -4.80 9.45 -7.53
C ASN A 82 -6.26 9.87 -7.36
N GLN A 83 -7.14 9.46 -8.29
CA GLN A 83 -8.57 9.77 -8.23
C GLN A 83 -9.23 9.18 -6.99
N ILE A 84 -9.02 7.90 -6.71
CA ILE A 84 -9.56 7.22 -5.51
C ILE A 84 -9.04 7.90 -4.24
N GLY A 85 -7.74 8.23 -4.19
CA GLY A 85 -7.14 8.94 -3.08
C GLY A 85 -7.79 10.30 -2.82
N ARG A 86 -8.16 11.04 -3.87
CA ARG A 86 -8.88 12.32 -3.74
C ARG A 86 -10.30 12.14 -3.23
N MET A 87 -10.98 11.05 -3.61
CA MET A 87 -12.35 10.74 -3.21
C MET A 87 -12.45 10.20 -1.78
N MET A 88 -11.36 9.64 -1.24
CA MET A 88 -11.34 9.14 0.13
C MET A 88 -11.59 10.28 1.14
N PRO A 89 -12.37 10.04 2.20
CA PRO A 89 -12.53 11.01 3.28
C PRO A 89 -11.19 11.26 4.01
N THR A 90 -10.98 12.50 4.46
CA THR A 90 -9.76 12.90 5.16
C THR A 90 -9.47 12.03 6.38
N SER A 91 -10.53 11.59 7.09
CA SER A 91 -10.42 10.71 8.27
C SER A 91 -9.75 9.34 8.00
N LEU A 92 -9.60 8.93 6.73
CA LEU A 92 -8.89 7.70 6.32
C LEU A 92 -7.52 7.97 5.69
N LYS A 93 -7.03 9.22 5.76
CA LYS A 93 -5.78 9.66 5.15
C LYS A 93 -4.77 10.05 6.23
N GLU A 94 -4.11 9.05 6.82
CA GLU A 94 -3.06 9.23 7.82
C GLU A 94 -3.55 9.98 9.08
N THR A 95 -4.76 9.61 9.54
CA THR A 95 -5.35 10.16 10.77
C THR A 95 -5.78 9.04 11.71
N SER A 96 -5.98 9.37 12.97
CA SER A 96 -6.56 8.47 13.98
C SER A 96 -8.07 8.69 14.15
N GLU A 97 -8.73 9.26 13.15
CA GLU A 97 -10.14 9.67 13.24
C GLU A 97 -11.12 8.58 12.78
N ALA A 98 -10.63 7.53 12.11
CA ALA A 98 -11.48 6.45 11.58
C ALA A 98 -10.74 5.10 11.59
N GLY A 99 -11.37 4.08 11.03
CA GLY A 99 -10.77 2.75 10.83
C GLY A 99 -10.36 2.07 12.13
N LEU A 100 -9.16 1.49 12.15
CA LEU A 100 -8.64 0.76 13.31
C LEU A 100 -8.45 1.64 14.55
N ALA A 101 -8.12 2.91 14.37
CA ALA A 101 -7.88 3.83 15.47
C ALA A 101 -9.10 4.06 16.34
N VAL A 102 -10.31 3.98 15.79
CA VAL A 102 -11.58 4.22 16.52
C VAL A 102 -12.24 2.94 17.02
N THR A 103 -11.65 1.78 16.80
CA THR A 103 -12.12 0.53 17.40
C THR A 103 -12.01 0.60 18.94
N LYS A 104 -12.78 -0.25 19.64
CA LYS A 104 -12.69 -0.32 21.11
C LYS A 104 -11.24 -0.49 21.59
N THR A 105 -10.56 -1.47 21.06
CA THR A 105 -9.13 -1.75 21.40
C THR A 105 -8.22 -0.61 20.98
N GLY A 106 -8.42 0.00 19.81
CA GLY A 106 -7.64 1.15 19.35
C GLY A 106 -7.73 2.32 20.33
N LYS A 107 -8.94 2.65 20.80
CA LYS A 107 -9.16 3.70 21.82
C LYS A 107 -8.53 3.36 23.17
N GLU A 108 -8.64 2.10 23.61
CA GLU A 108 -8.02 1.63 24.86
C GLU A 108 -6.49 1.72 24.81
N LEU A 109 -5.89 1.35 23.67
CA LEU A 109 -4.44 1.49 23.44
C LEU A 109 -4.01 2.96 23.42
N THR A 110 -4.75 3.81 22.72
CA THR A 110 -4.48 5.26 22.70
C THR A 110 -4.51 5.85 24.12
N ALA A 111 -5.51 5.50 24.92
CA ALA A 111 -5.59 5.97 26.30
C ALA A 111 -4.40 5.49 27.16
N LYS A 112 -3.95 4.24 26.98
CA LYS A 112 -2.78 3.70 27.70
C LYS A 112 -1.47 4.39 27.30
N ILE A 113 -1.29 4.71 26.02
CA ILE A 113 -0.07 5.34 25.49
C ILE A 113 0.06 6.78 26.02
N PHE A 114 -1.04 7.50 26.12
CA PHE A 114 -1.06 8.89 26.59
C PHE A 114 -1.50 9.05 28.05
N ALA A 115 -1.68 7.94 28.78
CA ALA A 115 -1.86 8.00 30.24
C ALA A 115 -0.54 8.39 30.90
N VAL A 116 -0.40 9.68 31.22
CA VAL A 116 0.70 10.26 32.02
C VAL A 116 0.22 10.45 33.45
#